data_c34f63756454e5854441aa2406580579
#
_entry.id   c34f63756454e5854441aa2406580579
#
_cell.length_a   1.000
_cell.length_b   1.000
_cell.length_c   1.000
_cell.angle_alpha   90.00
_cell.angle_beta   90.00
_cell.angle_gamma   90.00
#
_symmetry.space_group_name_H-M   'P 1'
#
loop_
_entity.id
_entity.type
_entity.pdbx_description
1 polymer ?
#
loop_
_entity_poly.entity_id
_entity_poly.type
_entity_poly.pdbx_seq_one_letter_code
_entity_poly.pdbx_strand_id
1 'polypeptide(L)'
;MAKRNVLVTGGMGGLGESICTKMADQGYTVVTTYSPGNKTAKEWLAGMKSRGYSFQAYPADVTDFDSCAACVRRIDAEVGPVDVLVNNAGITRDMTFKKMTKADWDAVIRTNLDSVFNMTKQVLDGMVERNWGRVINVSSVNGQKGAFGQTNYSAAKAGMHGFTKALSYEVAKKGVTVNTISPGYIGTKMVTAIPQDILDSKILPQIPLGRLGKPEEVAGLIIYLASDEAAFVTGANISINGGQHMS
;
A
#
# COMPACT_ATOMS: atom_id res chain seq x y z
N MET A 1 -5.36 -25.05 -0.08
CA MET A 1 -4.53 -24.15 0.76
C MET A 1 -5.40 -23.61 1.88
N ALA A 2 -4.86 -23.39 3.09
CA ALA A 2 -5.61 -22.69 4.13
C ALA A 2 -5.97 -21.28 3.64
N LYS A 3 -7.18 -20.83 3.94
CA LYS A 3 -7.65 -19.50 3.54
C LYS A 3 -6.90 -18.45 4.35
N ARG A 4 -6.10 -17.61 3.71
CA ARG A 4 -5.26 -16.59 4.34
C ARG A 4 -5.97 -15.25 4.43
N ASN A 5 -5.74 -14.53 5.53
CA ASN A 5 -6.31 -13.21 5.76
C ASN A 5 -5.35 -12.12 5.27
N VAL A 6 -5.83 -11.22 4.41
CA VAL A 6 -5.07 -10.05 3.95
C VAL A 6 -5.68 -8.77 4.53
N LEU A 7 -4.82 -7.95 5.12
CA LEU A 7 -5.15 -6.60 5.56
C LEU A 7 -4.56 -5.58 4.57
N VAL A 8 -5.43 -4.77 3.95
CA VAL A 8 -5.04 -3.69 3.04
C VAL A 8 -5.37 -2.36 3.69
N THR A 9 -4.36 -1.55 4.02
CA THR A 9 -4.62 -0.20 4.54
C THR A 9 -5.09 0.73 3.42
N GLY A 10 -6.17 1.49 3.67
CA GLY A 10 -6.73 2.42 2.68
C GLY A 10 -7.32 1.72 1.44
N GLY A 11 -7.92 0.55 1.61
CA GLY A 11 -8.42 -0.27 0.50
C GLY A 11 -9.68 0.25 -0.18
N MET A 12 -10.27 1.36 0.28
CA MET A 12 -11.48 1.95 -0.33
C MET A 12 -11.16 2.97 -1.44
N GLY A 13 -9.91 3.25 -1.70
CA GLY A 13 -9.49 4.23 -2.70
C GLY A 13 -8.76 3.59 -3.88
N GLY A 14 -8.96 4.12 -5.07
CA GLY A 14 -8.20 3.88 -6.29
C GLY A 14 -7.46 2.53 -6.39
N LEU A 15 -6.16 2.55 -6.12
CA LEU A 15 -5.33 1.35 -6.14
C LEU A 15 -5.74 0.32 -5.08
N GLY A 16 -6.12 0.78 -3.88
CA GLY A 16 -6.52 -0.10 -2.77
C GLY A 16 -7.73 -0.97 -3.11
N GLU A 17 -8.73 -0.43 -3.82
CA GLU A 17 -9.90 -1.20 -4.26
C GLU A 17 -9.50 -2.32 -5.23
N SER A 18 -8.62 -2.03 -6.19
CA SER A 18 -8.12 -3.03 -7.12
C SER A 18 -7.31 -4.12 -6.42
N ILE A 19 -6.52 -3.75 -5.40
CA ILE A 19 -5.81 -4.73 -4.57
C ILE A 19 -6.82 -5.63 -3.85
N CYS A 20 -7.82 -5.04 -3.17
CA CYS A 20 -8.83 -5.81 -2.44
C CYS A 20 -9.60 -6.78 -3.33
N THR A 21 -10.07 -6.33 -4.50
CA THR A 21 -10.82 -7.18 -5.43
C THR A 21 -9.97 -8.31 -5.97
N LYS A 22 -8.76 -8.01 -6.43
CA LYS A 22 -7.83 -9.01 -6.95
C LYS A 22 -7.40 -10.04 -5.89
N MET A 23 -7.18 -9.64 -4.65
CA MET A 23 -6.86 -10.57 -3.55
C MET A 23 -8.05 -11.49 -3.26
N ALA A 24 -9.29 -10.97 -3.27
CA ALA A 24 -10.50 -11.78 -3.11
C ALA A 24 -10.68 -12.79 -4.25
N ASP A 25 -10.42 -12.39 -5.51
CA ASP A 25 -10.46 -13.27 -6.67
C ASP A 25 -9.46 -14.45 -6.55
N GLN A 26 -8.38 -14.28 -5.78
CA GLN A 26 -7.42 -15.33 -5.44
C GLN A 26 -7.78 -16.13 -4.18
N GLY A 27 -8.96 -15.91 -3.60
CA GLY A 27 -9.48 -16.67 -2.48
C GLY A 27 -9.02 -16.19 -1.09
N TYR A 28 -8.33 -15.03 -0.98
CA TYR A 28 -8.01 -14.44 0.31
C TYR A 28 -9.28 -13.94 1.02
N THR A 29 -9.28 -14.01 2.37
CA THR A 29 -10.22 -13.22 3.17
C THR A 29 -9.70 -11.79 3.24
N VAL A 30 -10.43 -10.85 2.64
CA VAL A 30 -9.97 -9.46 2.52
C VAL A 30 -10.55 -8.60 3.62
N VAL A 31 -9.66 -7.97 4.35
CA VAL A 31 -9.94 -6.94 5.35
C VAL A 31 -9.29 -5.63 4.90
N THR A 32 -9.98 -4.52 5.08
CA THR A 32 -9.41 -3.21 4.77
C THR A 32 -9.61 -2.22 5.91
N THR A 33 -8.79 -1.17 5.93
CA THR A 33 -9.00 -0.04 6.82
C THR A 33 -9.46 1.20 6.06
N TYR A 34 -10.14 2.07 6.79
CA TYR A 34 -10.53 3.41 6.33
C TYR A 34 -10.33 4.44 7.44
N SER A 35 -10.07 5.69 7.07
CA SER A 35 -9.95 6.79 8.06
C SER A 35 -11.24 6.92 8.88
N PRO A 36 -11.18 7.12 10.22
CA PRO A 36 -12.38 7.27 11.06
C PRO A 36 -13.35 8.36 10.60
N GLY A 37 -12.86 9.39 9.91
CA GLY A 37 -13.68 10.44 9.31
C GLY A 37 -14.35 10.07 7.97
N ASN A 38 -14.11 8.88 7.42
CA ASN A 38 -14.72 8.46 6.16
C ASN A 38 -16.21 8.13 6.34
N LYS A 39 -17.06 8.97 5.73
CA LYS A 39 -18.53 8.82 5.79
C LYS A 39 -19.08 7.86 4.74
N THR A 40 -18.29 7.47 3.73
CA THR A 40 -18.74 6.64 2.59
C THR A 40 -18.39 5.17 2.74
N ALA A 41 -17.78 4.74 3.86
CA ALA A 41 -17.33 3.37 4.05
C ALA A 41 -18.48 2.33 3.96
N LYS A 42 -19.65 2.64 4.50
CA LYS A 42 -20.82 1.76 4.42
C LYS A 42 -21.35 1.63 2.98
N GLU A 43 -21.39 2.74 2.26
CA GLU A 43 -21.80 2.78 0.86
C GLU A 43 -20.83 1.99 -0.03
N TRP A 44 -19.53 2.17 0.18
CA TRP A 44 -18.50 1.41 -0.52
C TRP A 44 -18.65 -0.10 -0.28
N LEU A 45 -18.83 -0.53 0.98
CA LEU A 45 -19.06 -1.95 1.31
C LEU A 45 -20.31 -2.51 0.64
N ALA A 46 -21.40 -1.75 0.60
CA ALA A 46 -22.63 -2.14 -0.09
C ALA A 46 -22.39 -2.29 -1.59
N GLY A 47 -21.66 -1.35 -2.21
CA GLY A 47 -21.25 -1.41 -3.61
C GLY A 47 -20.36 -2.62 -3.91
N MET A 48 -19.41 -2.96 -3.03
CA MET A 48 -18.59 -4.17 -3.20
C MET A 48 -19.44 -5.43 -3.09
N LYS A 49 -20.37 -5.47 -2.13
CA LYS A 49 -21.28 -6.61 -1.95
C LYS A 49 -22.16 -6.84 -3.18
N SER A 50 -22.68 -5.78 -3.81
CA SER A 50 -23.46 -5.90 -5.05
C SER A 50 -22.64 -6.43 -6.25
N ARG A 51 -21.30 -6.28 -6.19
CA ARG A 51 -20.33 -6.85 -7.15
C ARG A 51 -19.87 -8.26 -6.78
N GLY A 52 -20.41 -8.87 -5.70
CA GLY A 52 -20.09 -10.22 -5.27
C GLY A 52 -18.92 -10.33 -4.25
N TYR A 53 -18.39 -9.20 -3.76
CA TYR A 53 -17.28 -9.18 -2.80
C TYR A 53 -17.78 -9.04 -1.35
N SER A 54 -17.32 -9.92 -0.46
CA SER A 54 -17.59 -9.85 0.98
C SER A 54 -16.38 -9.32 1.74
N PHE A 55 -16.17 -8.00 1.71
CA PHE A 55 -15.10 -7.37 2.44
C PHE A 55 -15.52 -7.01 3.87
N GLN A 56 -14.56 -7.07 4.78
CA GLN A 56 -14.67 -6.48 6.11
C GLN A 56 -13.83 -5.20 6.16
N ALA A 57 -14.34 -4.17 6.81
CA ALA A 57 -13.66 -2.89 6.86
C ALA A 57 -13.74 -2.29 8.27
N TYR A 58 -12.59 -1.80 8.74
CA TYR A 58 -12.44 -1.27 10.10
C TYR A 58 -11.90 0.16 10.07
N PRO A 59 -12.41 1.05 10.93
CA PRO A 59 -11.83 2.38 11.06
C PRO A 59 -10.45 2.29 11.71
N ALA A 60 -9.47 2.98 11.13
CA ALA A 60 -8.14 3.16 11.71
C ALA A 60 -7.53 4.48 11.25
N ASP A 61 -7.07 5.29 12.18
CA ASP A 61 -6.12 6.34 11.88
C ASP A 61 -4.73 5.71 11.82
N VAL A 62 -4.21 5.51 10.63
CA VAL A 62 -2.91 4.88 10.43
C VAL A 62 -1.74 5.71 10.96
N THR A 63 -1.96 6.99 11.26
CA THR A 63 -0.96 7.89 11.86
C THR A 63 -0.87 7.74 13.38
N ASP A 64 -1.83 7.03 13.99
CA ASP A 64 -1.94 6.81 15.42
C ASP A 64 -1.68 5.34 15.75
N PHE A 65 -0.66 5.09 16.58
CA PHE A 65 -0.22 3.75 16.94
C PHE A 65 -1.30 2.96 17.71
N ASP A 66 -1.98 3.62 18.65
CA ASP A 66 -3.00 2.97 19.49
C ASP A 66 -4.27 2.67 18.68
N SER A 67 -4.62 3.54 17.71
CA SER A 67 -5.69 3.30 16.75
C SER A 67 -5.39 2.06 15.88
N CYS A 68 -4.15 1.92 15.40
CA CYS A 68 -3.72 0.73 14.66
C CYS A 68 -3.80 -0.53 15.52
N ALA A 69 -3.34 -0.46 16.78
CA ALA A 69 -3.39 -1.56 17.72
C ALA A 69 -4.84 -1.99 18.03
N ALA A 70 -5.73 -1.05 18.26
CA ALA A 70 -7.15 -1.35 18.50
C ALA A 70 -7.82 -1.97 17.27
N CYS A 71 -7.48 -1.49 16.07
CA CYS A 71 -7.99 -2.02 14.81
C CYS A 71 -7.55 -3.48 14.62
N VAL A 72 -6.27 -3.79 14.77
CA VAL A 72 -5.75 -5.16 14.56
C VAL A 72 -6.30 -6.13 15.61
N ARG A 73 -6.34 -5.74 16.88
CA ARG A 73 -6.99 -6.57 17.92
C ARG A 73 -8.43 -6.95 17.56
N ARG A 74 -9.17 -6.00 16.99
CA ARG A 74 -10.53 -6.26 16.55
C ARG A 74 -10.58 -7.20 15.34
N ILE A 75 -9.69 -7.04 14.39
CA ILE A 75 -9.56 -7.93 13.22
C ILE A 75 -9.25 -9.36 13.69
N ASP A 76 -8.28 -9.53 14.59
CA ASP A 76 -7.90 -10.83 15.12
C ASP A 76 -9.06 -11.54 15.80
N ALA A 77 -9.89 -10.80 16.55
CA ALA A 77 -11.05 -11.37 17.26
C ALA A 77 -12.22 -11.73 16.31
N GLU A 78 -12.47 -10.95 15.26
CA GLU A 78 -13.65 -11.08 14.39
C GLU A 78 -13.37 -11.88 13.11
N VAL A 79 -12.12 -11.88 12.62
CA VAL A 79 -11.71 -12.49 11.34
C VAL A 79 -10.66 -13.57 11.54
N GLY A 80 -9.72 -13.32 12.44
CA GLY A 80 -8.53 -14.12 12.67
C GLY A 80 -7.24 -13.39 12.32
N PRO A 81 -6.09 -14.04 12.55
CA PRO A 81 -4.79 -13.41 12.43
C PRO A 81 -4.51 -12.96 10.98
N VAL A 82 -3.83 -11.81 10.87
CA VAL A 82 -3.40 -11.27 9.58
C VAL A 82 -2.18 -12.04 9.08
N ASP A 83 -2.29 -12.61 7.88
CA ASP A 83 -1.20 -13.34 7.21
C ASP A 83 -0.45 -12.46 6.20
N VAL A 84 -1.18 -11.58 5.52
CA VAL A 84 -0.61 -10.64 4.54
C VAL A 84 -1.00 -9.22 4.94
N LEU A 85 0.00 -8.33 5.06
CA LEU A 85 -0.21 -6.90 5.26
C LEU A 85 0.21 -6.14 4.00
N VAL A 86 -0.71 -5.35 3.45
CA VAL A 86 -0.42 -4.41 2.36
C VAL A 86 -0.54 -2.99 2.91
N ASN A 87 0.59 -2.34 3.16
CA ASN A 87 0.68 -0.93 3.54
C ASN A 87 0.49 -0.05 2.31
N ASN A 88 -0.78 0.27 2.00
CA ASN A 88 -1.17 1.04 0.82
C ASN A 88 -1.68 2.46 1.17
N ALA A 89 -2.11 2.71 2.40
CA ALA A 89 -2.58 4.03 2.81
C ALA A 89 -1.52 5.12 2.55
N GLY A 90 -1.94 6.24 2.00
CA GLY A 90 -1.03 7.34 1.69
C GLY A 90 -1.75 8.57 1.19
N ILE A 91 -1.10 9.71 1.35
CA ILE A 91 -1.55 11.03 0.88
C ILE A 91 -0.41 11.77 0.18
N THR A 92 -0.76 12.78 -0.58
CA THR A 92 0.17 13.80 -1.10
C THR A 92 -0.19 15.18 -0.56
N ARG A 93 0.82 16.04 -0.44
CA ARG A 93 0.73 17.49 -0.20
C ARG A 93 1.80 18.15 -1.04
N ASP A 94 1.50 18.26 -2.34
CA ASP A 94 2.48 18.66 -3.36
C ASP A 94 2.64 20.17 -3.39
N MET A 95 3.86 20.63 -3.14
CA MET A 95 4.26 22.03 -3.25
C MET A 95 5.77 22.18 -3.25
N THR A 96 6.26 23.29 -3.77
CA THR A 96 7.71 23.58 -3.71
C THR A 96 8.18 23.67 -2.26
N PHE A 97 9.42 23.27 -1.99
CA PHE A 97 9.99 23.28 -0.64
C PHE A 97 9.91 24.67 0.02
N LYS A 98 10.08 25.73 -0.76
CA LYS A 98 9.94 27.12 -0.27
C LYS A 98 8.55 27.42 0.32
N LYS A 99 7.49 26.77 -0.17
CA LYS A 99 6.10 26.98 0.29
C LYS A 99 5.63 25.90 1.27
N MET A 100 6.36 24.81 1.40
CA MET A 100 5.98 23.68 2.24
C MET A 100 5.98 24.08 3.71
N THR A 101 4.85 23.83 4.37
CA THR A 101 4.73 24.05 5.80
C THR A 101 5.17 22.79 6.58
N LYS A 102 5.52 22.98 7.86
CA LYS A 102 5.80 21.85 8.75
C LYS A 102 4.60 20.91 8.87
N ALA A 103 3.38 21.46 8.87
CA ALA A 103 2.16 20.66 8.91
C ALA A 103 1.98 19.79 7.65
N ASP A 104 2.29 20.30 6.47
CA ASP A 104 2.23 19.52 5.22
C ASP A 104 3.29 18.42 5.20
N TRP A 105 4.50 18.73 5.68
CA TRP A 105 5.56 17.74 5.86
C TRP A 105 5.11 16.63 6.81
N ASP A 106 4.68 16.97 8.02
CA ASP A 106 4.29 16.01 9.06
C ASP A 106 3.11 15.15 8.62
N ALA A 107 2.10 15.74 8.00
CA ALA A 107 0.95 14.99 7.51
C ALA A 107 1.38 13.87 6.54
N VAL A 108 2.31 14.17 5.61
CA VAL A 108 2.79 13.20 4.64
C VAL A 108 3.70 12.14 5.28
N ILE A 109 4.64 12.55 6.14
CA ILE A 109 5.53 11.59 6.82
C ILE A 109 4.72 10.64 7.70
N ARG A 110 3.83 11.16 8.53
CA ARG A 110 2.99 10.35 9.42
C ARG A 110 2.11 9.36 8.66
N THR A 111 1.46 9.83 7.60
CA THR A 111 0.52 8.97 6.85
C THR A 111 1.25 7.95 5.96
N ASN A 112 2.38 8.32 5.34
CA ASN A 112 3.03 7.46 4.35
C ASN A 112 4.19 6.64 4.91
N LEU A 113 4.82 7.04 6.01
CA LEU A 113 5.97 6.34 6.58
C LEU A 113 5.69 5.80 7.99
N ASP A 114 5.27 6.66 8.94
CA ASP A 114 5.02 6.19 10.31
C ASP A 114 3.91 5.14 10.33
N SER A 115 2.91 5.25 9.44
CA SER A 115 1.84 4.27 9.28
C SER A 115 2.36 2.86 8.96
N VAL A 116 3.45 2.76 8.19
CA VAL A 116 4.08 1.46 7.86
C VAL A 116 4.61 0.79 9.12
N PHE A 117 5.28 1.55 9.99
CA PHE A 117 5.70 1.05 11.30
C PHE A 117 4.48 0.71 12.17
N ASN A 118 3.52 1.64 12.29
CA ASN A 118 2.36 1.49 13.17
C ASN A 118 1.57 0.21 12.86
N MET A 119 1.27 -0.06 11.59
CA MET A 119 0.50 -1.26 11.19
C MET A 119 1.34 -2.52 11.22
N THR A 120 2.59 -2.47 10.74
CA THR A 120 3.44 -3.66 10.69
C THR A 120 3.72 -4.19 12.09
N LYS A 121 3.97 -3.31 13.07
CA LYS A 121 4.22 -3.69 14.46
C LYS A 121 3.08 -4.50 15.08
N GLN A 122 1.83 -4.23 14.68
CA GLN A 122 0.67 -4.92 15.25
C GLN A 122 0.49 -6.36 14.75
N VAL A 123 1.00 -6.69 13.56
CA VAL A 123 0.77 -8.00 12.93
C VAL A 123 2.02 -8.89 12.91
N LEU A 124 3.20 -8.28 13.08
CA LEU A 124 4.48 -8.95 12.86
C LEU A 124 4.73 -10.11 13.82
N ASP A 125 4.48 -9.90 15.11
CA ASP A 125 4.76 -10.92 16.14
C ASP A 125 3.96 -12.20 15.85
N GLY A 126 2.67 -12.08 15.50
CA GLY A 126 1.85 -13.21 15.09
C GLY A 126 2.31 -13.90 13.81
N MET A 127 2.82 -13.14 12.82
CA MET A 127 3.42 -13.73 11.61
C MET A 127 4.67 -14.53 11.96
N VAL A 128 5.55 -13.99 12.82
CA VAL A 128 6.79 -14.64 13.28
C VAL A 128 6.48 -15.91 14.06
N GLU A 129 5.52 -15.90 14.97
CA GLU A 129 5.10 -17.07 15.75
C GLU A 129 4.56 -18.21 14.85
N ARG A 130 3.82 -17.87 13.81
CA ARG A 130 3.30 -18.86 12.84
C ARG A 130 4.33 -19.28 11.80
N ASN A 131 5.55 -18.70 11.79
CA ASN A 131 6.60 -18.92 10.80
C ASN A 131 6.11 -18.69 9.35
N TRP A 132 5.18 -17.76 9.15
CA TRP A 132 4.68 -17.35 7.85
C TRP A 132 4.09 -15.95 7.90
N GLY A 133 4.45 -15.12 6.95
CA GLY A 133 3.89 -13.79 6.79
C GLY A 133 4.38 -13.08 5.51
N ARG A 134 3.60 -12.13 5.05
CA ARG A 134 3.95 -11.27 3.89
C ARG A 134 3.64 -9.82 4.22
N VAL A 135 4.66 -8.96 4.22
CA VAL A 135 4.52 -7.52 4.38
C VAL A 135 4.89 -6.86 3.05
N ILE A 136 3.97 -6.13 2.47
CA ILE A 136 4.14 -5.46 1.18
C ILE A 136 3.88 -3.97 1.35
N ASN A 137 4.92 -3.15 1.13
CA ASN A 137 4.85 -1.70 1.27
C ASN A 137 4.67 -1.06 -0.11
N VAL A 138 3.61 -0.28 -0.28
CA VAL A 138 3.34 0.44 -1.53
C VAL A 138 4.06 1.79 -1.51
N SER A 139 5.24 1.82 -2.11
CA SER A 139 6.04 3.02 -2.32
C SER A 139 5.60 3.77 -3.59
N SER A 140 6.53 4.30 -4.34
CA SER A 140 6.34 5.04 -5.59
C SER A 140 7.64 5.16 -6.37
N VAL A 141 7.56 5.31 -7.68
CA VAL A 141 8.68 5.74 -8.51
C VAL A 141 9.30 7.04 -7.99
N ASN A 142 8.50 7.91 -7.36
CA ASN A 142 8.99 9.16 -6.78
C ASN A 142 9.77 8.97 -5.47
N GLY A 143 9.68 7.80 -4.83
CA GLY A 143 10.59 7.38 -3.77
C GLY A 143 11.96 6.94 -4.30
N GLN A 144 12.06 6.56 -5.58
CA GLN A 144 13.30 6.14 -6.23
C GLN A 144 14.04 7.32 -6.87
N LYS A 145 13.34 8.11 -7.70
CA LYS A 145 13.97 9.20 -8.48
C LYS A 145 13.74 10.60 -7.93
N GLY A 146 12.86 10.77 -6.94
CA GLY A 146 12.36 12.07 -6.52
C GLY A 146 11.37 12.68 -7.52
N ALA A 147 10.69 13.75 -7.09
CA ALA A 147 9.82 14.54 -7.97
C ALA A 147 9.77 15.99 -7.50
N PHE A 148 9.69 16.91 -8.46
CA PHE A 148 9.53 18.34 -8.16
C PHE A 148 8.25 18.58 -7.35
N GLY A 149 8.37 19.33 -6.26
CA GLY A 149 7.23 19.66 -5.40
C GLY A 149 6.83 18.53 -4.42
N GLN A 150 7.59 17.44 -4.34
CA GLN A 150 7.27 16.27 -3.51
C GLN A 150 8.40 15.87 -2.56
N THR A 151 9.10 16.83 -1.96
CA THR A 151 10.20 16.51 -1.03
C THR A 151 9.75 15.69 0.17
N ASN A 152 8.56 15.99 0.73
CA ASN A 152 7.91 15.21 1.79
C ASN A 152 7.51 13.80 1.33
N TYR A 153 6.81 13.70 0.21
CA TYR A 153 6.32 12.43 -0.33
C TYR A 153 7.46 11.51 -0.76
N SER A 154 8.43 12.05 -1.50
CA SER A 154 9.62 11.30 -1.92
C SER A 154 10.44 10.81 -0.74
N ALA A 155 10.62 11.64 0.30
CA ALA A 155 11.31 11.23 1.52
C ALA A 155 10.57 10.09 2.24
N ALA A 156 9.25 10.18 2.40
CA ALA A 156 8.44 9.13 3.02
C ALA A 156 8.51 7.81 2.22
N LYS A 157 8.34 7.89 0.90
CA LYS A 157 8.35 6.71 0.02
C LYS A 157 9.75 6.08 -0.09
N ALA A 158 10.82 6.86 -0.08
CA ALA A 158 12.19 6.37 0.00
C ALA A 158 12.49 5.71 1.38
N GLY A 159 11.96 6.27 2.47
CA GLY A 159 12.09 5.72 3.82
C GLY A 159 11.53 4.29 3.93
N MET A 160 10.47 3.96 3.19
CA MET A 160 9.94 2.58 3.13
C MET A 160 10.96 1.58 2.61
N HIS A 161 11.86 1.98 1.69
CA HIS A 161 12.90 1.09 1.15
C HIS A 161 13.90 0.69 2.24
N GLY A 162 14.33 1.67 3.06
CA GLY A 162 15.21 1.42 4.21
C GLY A 162 14.54 0.53 5.26
N PHE A 163 13.30 0.84 5.63
CA PHE A 163 12.49 0.04 6.54
C PHE A 163 12.36 -1.41 6.06
N THR A 164 11.99 -1.60 4.79
CA THR A 164 11.82 -2.91 4.18
C THR A 164 13.09 -3.75 4.24
N LYS A 165 14.23 -3.17 3.86
CA LYS A 165 15.53 -3.86 3.90
C LYS A 165 15.90 -4.27 5.32
N ALA A 166 15.83 -3.34 6.28
CA ALA A 166 16.22 -3.61 7.66
C ALA A 166 15.33 -4.70 8.28
N LEU A 167 14.00 -4.55 8.18
CA LEU A 167 13.07 -5.52 8.76
C LEU A 167 13.21 -6.92 8.13
N SER A 168 13.51 -7.01 6.83
CA SER A 168 13.69 -8.30 6.16
C SER A 168 14.83 -9.12 6.77
N TYR A 169 15.93 -8.50 7.21
CA TYR A 169 17.01 -9.20 7.91
C TYR A 169 16.58 -9.81 9.25
N GLU A 170 15.67 -9.13 9.95
CA GLU A 170 15.23 -9.56 11.27
C GLU A 170 14.29 -10.78 11.20
N VAL A 171 13.44 -10.86 10.16
CA VAL A 171 12.34 -11.81 10.11
C VAL A 171 12.45 -12.90 9.04
N ALA A 172 13.41 -12.83 8.12
CA ALA A 172 13.53 -13.78 7.02
C ALA A 172 13.63 -15.26 7.50
N LYS A 173 14.39 -15.53 8.56
CA LYS A 173 14.54 -16.88 9.14
C LYS A 173 13.25 -17.41 9.79
N LYS A 174 12.24 -16.56 9.91
CA LYS A 174 10.91 -16.87 10.45
C LYS A 174 9.84 -17.04 9.35
N GLY A 175 10.26 -17.24 8.11
CA GLY A 175 9.34 -17.43 6.99
C GLY A 175 8.50 -16.18 6.63
N VAL A 176 8.87 -15.01 7.16
CA VAL A 176 8.21 -13.74 6.86
C VAL A 176 9.02 -12.99 5.80
N THR A 177 8.37 -12.58 4.71
CA THR A 177 9.01 -11.72 3.71
C THR A 177 8.50 -10.29 3.82
N VAL A 178 9.39 -9.34 3.60
CA VAL A 178 9.09 -7.90 3.61
C VAL A 178 9.60 -7.29 2.32
N ASN A 179 8.69 -6.76 1.50
CA ASN A 179 9.03 -6.19 0.20
C ASN A 179 8.35 -4.84 -0.01
N THR A 180 8.94 -4.05 -0.88
CA THR A 180 8.37 -2.79 -1.37
C THR A 180 8.07 -2.93 -2.86
N ILE A 181 6.98 -2.35 -3.31
CA ILE A 181 6.73 -2.10 -4.73
C ILE A 181 6.78 -0.60 -4.99
N SER A 182 7.26 -0.21 -6.17
CA SER A 182 7.35 1.20 -6.59
C SER A 182 6.58 1.42 -7.89
N PRO A 183 5.24 1.68 -7.78
CA PRO A 183 4.43 2.01 -8.93
C PRO A 183 4.85 3.34 -9.57
N GLY A 184 4.73 3.42 -10.91
CA GLY A 184 4.76 4.66 -11.66
C GLY A 184 3.39 5.38 -11.66
N TYR A 185 3.08 6.11 -12.74
CA TYR A 185 1.77 6.69 -12.93
C TYR A 185 0.73 5.62 -13.26
N ILE A 186 -0.23 5.43 -12.35
CA ILE A 186 -1.29 4.43 -12.44
C ILE A 186 -2.63 5.13 -12.70
N GLY A 187 -3.43 4.63 -13.63
CA GLY A 187 -4.73 5.17 -14.04
C GLY A 187 -5.81 5.07 -12.96
N THR A 188 -5.55 5.66 -11.80
CA THR A 188 -6.53 5.84 -10.72
C THR A 188 -7.33 7.12 -10.94
N LYS A 189 -8.46 7.28 -10.26
CA LYS A 189 -9.28 8.51 -10.32
C LYS A 189 -8.46 9.78 -10.08
N MET A 190 -7.43 9.72 -9.22
CA MET A 190 -6.55 10.84 -8.94
C MET A 190 -5.72 11.25 -10.17
N VAL A 191 -5.17 10.28 -10.89
CA VAL A 191 -4.32 10.54 -12.07
C VAL A 191 -5.18 10.86 -13.30
N THR A 192 -6.32 10.18 -13.47
CA THR A 192 -7.24 10.47 -14.59
C THR A 192 -8.00 11.79 -14.44
N ALA A 193 -7.94 12.43 -13.26
CA ALA A 193 -8.44 13.80 -13.06
C ALA A 193 -7.46 14.89 -13.54
N ILE A 194 -6.22 14.53 -13.90
CA ILE A 194 -5.26 15.45 -14.51
C ILE A 194 -5.75 15.81 -15.92
N PRO A 195 -5.68 17.11 -16.33
CA PRO A 195 -6.07 17.51 -17.67
C PRO A 195 -5.34 16.69 -18.75
N GLN A 196 -6.07 16.30 -19.81
CA GLN A 196 -5.55 15.39 -20.84
C GLN A 196 -4.32 15.94 -21.54
N ASP A 197 -4.28 17.24 -21.80
CA ASP A 197 -3.13 17.94 -22.39
C ASP A 197 -1.86 17.81 -21.54
N ILE A 198 -2.00 17.83 -20.21
CA ILE A 198 -0.89 17.62 -19.27
C ILE A 198 -0.47 16.14 -19.25
N LEU A 199 -1.44 15.22 -19.29
CA LEU A 199 -1.13 13.79 -19.38
C LEU A 199 -0.32 13.50 -20.64
N ASP A 200 -0.76 13.99 -21.80
CA ASP A 200 -0.16 13.70 -23.11
C ASP A 200 1.19 14.41 -23.29
N SER A 201 1.31 15.66 -22.81
CA SER A 201 2.51 16.45 -23.06
C SER A 201 3.60 16.28 -22.00
N LYS A 202 3.26 15.94 -20.76
CA LYS A 202 4.22 15.93 -19.64
C LYS A 202 4.38 14.58 -18.94
N ILE A 203 3.35 13.75 -18.92
CA ILE A 203 3.38 12.49 -18.15
C ILE A 203 3.69 11.30 -19.05
N LEU A 204 2.88 11.07 -20.07
CA LEU A 204 3.06 9.91 -20.96
C LEU A 204 4.43 9.86 -21.66
N PRO A 205 5.04 10.99 -22.07
CA PRO A 205 6.38 10.94 -22.65
C PRO A 205 7.49 10.47 -21.69
N GLN A 206 7.23 10.50 -20.39
CA GLN A 206 8.18 9.99 -19.39
C GLN A 206 8.08 8.46 -19.19
N ILE A 207 7.06 7.82 -19.75
CA ILE A 207 6.80 6.39 -19.58
C ILE A 207 7.15 5.66 -20.87
N PRO A 208 8.25 4.88 -20.94
CA PRO A 208 8.64 4.15 -22.13
C PRO A 208 7.55 3.26 -22.72
N LEU A 209 6.67 2.65 -21.90
CA LEU A 209 5.51 1.89 -22.38
C LEU A 209 4.41 2.76 -23.01
N GLY A 210 4.52 4.10 -22.99
CA GLY A 210 3.62 5.05 -23.63
C GLY A 210 2.20 5.11 -23.07
N ARG A 211 1.96 4.56 -21.88
CA ARG A 211 0.64 4.55 -21.24
C ARG A 211 0.74 4.57 -19.70
N LEU A 212 -0.34 4.94 -19.07
CA LEU A 212 -0.49 4.74 -17.63
C LEU A 212 -0.53 3.25 -17.30
N GLY A 213 0.00 2.86 -16.15
CA GLY A 213 -0.22 1.52 -15.59
C GLY A 213 -1.68 1.35 -15.17
N LYS A 214 -2.18 0.12 -15.23
CA LYS A 214 -3.52 -0.22 -14.71
C LYS A 214 -3.40 -0.60 -13.23
N PRO A 215 -4.37 -0.23 -12.37
CA PRO A 215 -4.41 -0.69 -10.98
C PRO A 215 -4.29 -2.22 -10.83
N GLU A 216 -4.87 -2.98 -11.78
CA GLU A 216 -4.85 -4.44 -11.81
C GLU A 216 -3.45 -5.00 -12.08
N GLU A 217 -2.59 -4.27 -12.79
CA GLU A 217 -1.19 -4.67 -13.03
C GLU A 217 -0.40 -4.59 -11.71
N VAL A 218 -0.61 -3.52 -10.93
CA VAL A 218 0.02 -3.37 -9.61
C VAL A 218 -0.50 -4.42 -8.63
N ALA A 219 -1.81 -4.67 -8.61
CA ALA A 219 -2.41 -5.70 -7.78
C ALA A 219 -1.89 -7.11 -8.14
N GLY A 220 -1.62 -7.39 -9.43
CA GLY A 220 -0.99 -8.64 -9.87
C GLY A 220 0.38 -8.88 -9.25
N LEU A 221 1.23 -7.85 -9.17
CA LEU A 221 2.52 -7.95 -8.49
C LEU A 221 2.36 -8.17 -6.99
N ILE A 222 1.40 -7.50 -6.35
CA ILE A 222 1.10 -7.72 -4.92
C ILE A 222 0.66 -9.16 -4.66
N ILE A 223 -0.19 -9.74 -5.51
CA ILE A 223 -0.62 -11.14 -5.41
C ILE A 223 0.60 -12.08 -5.49
N TYR A 224 1.49 -11.86 -6.45
CA TYR A 224 2.72 -12.64 -6.55
C TYR A 224 3.52 -12.56 -5.24
N LEU A 225 3.77 -11.36 -4.72
CA LEU A 225 4.52 -11.17 -3.47
C LEU A 225 3.82 -11.73 -2.23
N ALA A 226 2.49 -11.85 -2.26
CA ALA A 226 1.69 -12.44 -1.19
C ALA A 226 1.64 -13.98 -1.25
N SER A 227 2.07 -14.58 -2.34
CA SER A 227 2.00 -16.02 -2.58
C SER A 227 3.19 -16.79 -2.01
N ASP A 228 3.14 -18.12 -2.12
CA ASP A 228 4.26 -18.99 -1.76
C ASP A 228 5.34 -19.02 -2.84
N GLU A 229 5.01 -18.70 -4.10
CA GLU A 229 5.99 -18.58 -5.20
C GLU A 229 7.01 -17.45 -4.94
N ALA A 230 6.64 -16.44 -4.15
CA ALA A 230 7.54 -15.35 -3.77
C ALA A 230 8.32 -15.60 -2.46
N ALA A 231 8.33 -16.83 -1.93
CA ALA A 231 8.96 -17.13 -0.64
C ALA A 231 10.46 -16.81 -0.58
N PHE A 232 11.14 -16.72 -1.73
CA PHE A 232 12.57 -16.35 -1.82
C PHE A 232 12.79 -14.87 -2.18
N VAL A 233 11.71 -14.07 -2.23
CA VAL A 233 11.78 -12.61 -2.50
C VAL A 233 11.56 -11.87 -1.18
N THR A 234 12.61 -11.28 -0.63
CA THR A 234 12.53 -10.45 0.58
C THR A 234 13.56 -9.31 0.55
N GLY A 235 13.28 -8.20 1.17
CA GLY A 235 14.13 -6.99 1.18
C GLY A 235 14.15 -6.24 -0.16
N ALA A 236 13.37 -6.67 -1.14
CA ALA A 236 13.37 -6.10 -2.47
C ALA A 236 12.52 -4.81 -2.55
N ASN A 237 12.94 -3.92 -3.46
CA ASN A 237 12.09 -2.85 -3.98
C ASN A 237 11.84 -3.12 -5.46
N ILE A 238 10.62 -3.52 -5.82
CA ILE A 238 10.29 -3.94 -7.18
C ILE A 238 9.57 -2.82 -7.90
N SER A 239 10.19 -2.32 -8.96
CA SER A 239 9.63 -1.27 -9.81
C SER A 239 8.51 -1.83 -10.69
N ILE A 240 7.36 -1.13 -10.72
CA ILE A 240 6.25 -1.38 -11.64
C ILE A 240 5.80 -0.04 -12.21
N ASN A 241 6.59 0.52 -13.12
CA ASN A 241 6.50 1.93 -13.53
C ASN A 241 6.56 2.13 -15.05
N GLY A 242 6.43 1.07 -15.85
CA GLY A 242 6.46 1.16 -17.31
C GLY A 242 7.79 1.64 -17.90
N GLY A 243 8.89 1.49 -17.14
CA GLY A 243 10.22 1.97 -17.53
C GLY A 243 10.50 3.42 -17.16
N GLN A 244 9.60 4.09 -16.44
CA GLN A 244 9.77 5.50 -16.05
C GLN A 244 11.02 5.74 -15.17
N HIS A 245 11.46 4.74 -14.45
CA HIS A 245 12.72 4.69 -13.72
C HIS A 245 13.27 3.26 -13.78
N MET A 246 14.52 3.14 -14.17
CA MET A 246 15.27 1.89 -14.23
C MET A 246 16.43 1.97 -13.23
N SER A 247 16.56 0.98 -12.36
CA SER A 247 17.62 0.88 -11.34
C SER A 247 18.37 -0.43 -11.50
#